data_684221f1d3884446e04c53237cea2084
#
_entry.id   684221f1d3884446e04c53237cea2084
#
_cell.length_a   1.000
_cell.length_b   1.000
_cell.length_c   1.000
_cell.angle_alpha   90.00
_cell.angle_beta   90.00
_cell.angle_gamma   90.00
#
_symmetry.space_group_name_H-M   'P 1'
#
loop_
_entity.id
_entity.type
_entity.pdbx_description
1 polymer ?
#
loop_
_entity_poly.entity_id
_entity_poly.type
_entity_poly.pdbx_seq_one_letter_code
_entity_poly.pdbx_strand_id
1 'polypeptide(L)'
;MTQLNVEVFADGADIEQMKAAYKNKEVDGFTTNPSLMAKAGVTDYKAFAEEAVREIPDASISFEVFSDDLDTMEKEAEILKQYGDNVFVKIPIVNSKGESTIELIKKLSADHVRLNVTAVYTIEQVKAITEAVTEGVPTYISVFAGRIADTGVDPLPLMKESVKVAHSKNGVKLLWASCREVFNVIQANEIGADIITCPSDVVKKVNNNLGRDINAVSYTHLTLPTIYSV
;
A
#
# COMPACT_ATOMS: atom_id res chain seq x y z
N MET A 1 9.53 19.07 -13.90
CA MET A 1 9.29 17.87 -13.07
C MET A 1 7.81 17.59 -13.09
N THR A 2 7.39 16.37 -13.36
CA THR A 2 5.99 15.97 -13.27
C THR A 2 5.63 16.03 -11.79
N GLN A 3 4.77 16.97 -11.39
CA GLN A 3 4.27 17.04 -10.02
C GLN A 3 3.30 15.88 -9.83
N LEU A 4 3.61 14.99 -8.91
CA LEU A 4 2.71 13.93 -8.49
C LEU A 4 1.72 14.47 -7.45
N ASN A 5 0.44 14.15 -7.63
CA ASN A 5 -0.60 14.38 -6.61
C ASN A 5 -0.88 13.10 -5.82
N VAL A 6 -0.53 11.93 -6.39
CA VAL A 6 -0.64 10.63 -5.72
C VAL A 6 0.44 10.51 -4.64
N GLU A 7 0.05 10.10 -3.44
CA GLU A 7 0.97 9.77 -2.35
C GLU A 7 1.70 8.45 -2.69
N VAL A 8 3.03 8.44 -2.53
CA VAL A 8 3.84 7.24 -2.80
C VAL A 8 4.21 6.57 -1.48
N PHE A 9 3.70 5.37 -1.25
CA PHE A 9 4.04 4.55 -0.09
C PHE A 9 5.10 3.51 -0.46
N ALA A 10 5.93 3.12 0.51
CA ALA A 10 6.83 1.97 0.36
C ALA A 10 6.16 0.70 0.88
N ASP A 11 6.24 -0.38 0.08
CA ASP A 11 5.77 -1.72 0.46
C ASP A 11 6.97 -2.56 0.92
N GLY A 12 7.08 -2.80 2.23
CA GLY A 12 8.22 -3.50 2.81
C GLY A 12 8.14 -3.62 4.33
N ALA A 13 9.03 -4.44 4.91
CA ALA A 13 9.11 -4.66 6.35
C ALA A 13 10.57 -4.69 6.86
N ASP A 14 11.50 -4.11 6.10
CA ASP A 14 12.85 -3.87 6.57
C ASP A 14 12.89 -2.54 7.33
N ILE A 15 13.01 -2.60 8.65
CA ILE A 15 12.90 -1.42 9.53
C ILE A 15 13.97 -0.36 9.22
N GLU A 16 15.19 -0.76 8.87
CA GLU A 16 16.25 0.20 8.55
C GLU A 16 15.99 0.91 7.23
N GLN A 17 15.46 0.21 6.23
CA GLN A 17 15.03 0.84 4.97
C GLN A 17 13.84 1.77 5.19
N MET A 18 12.86 1.38 6.01
CA MET A 18 11.71 2.22 6.35
C MET A 18 12.16 3.51 7.03
N LYS A 19 13.03 3.42 8.05
CA LYS A 19 13.60 4.58 8.76
C LYS A 19 14.37 5.51 7.81
N ALA A 20 15.18 4.94 6.92
CA ALA A 20 15.94 5.70 5.95
C ALA A 20 15.01 6.44 4.96
N ALA A 21 14.03 5.75 4.39
CA ALA A 21 13.07 6.34 3.46
C ALA A 21 12.24 7.47 4.10
N TYR A 22 11.79 7.27 5.35
CA TYR A 22 11.08 8.26 6.12
C TYR A 22 11.94 9.52 6.39
N LYS A 23 13.14 9.32 6.92
CA LYS A 23 14.08 10.42 7.23
C LYS A 23 14.44 11.25 6.00
N ASN A 24 14.60 10.59 4.86
CA ASN A 24 14.94 11.23 3.60
C ASN A 24 13.72 11.81 2.86
N LYS A 25 12.51 11.64 3.40
CA LYS A 25 11.23 12.02 2.76
C LYS A 25 11.08 11.45 1.34
N GLU A 26 11.48 10.19 1.20
CA GLU A 26 11.40 9.47 -0.07
C GLU A 26 9.99 8.95 -0.36
N VAL A 27 9.16 8.81 0.69
CA VAL A 27 7.80 8.28 0.65
C VAL A 27 6.89 8.99 1.65
N ASP A 28 5.57 8.90 1.41
CA ASP A 28 4.53 9.52 2.23
C ASP A 28 3.97 8.56 3.29
N GLY A 29 4.25 7.25 3.17
CA GLY A 29 3.78 6.23 4.10
C GLY A 29 4.31 4.84 3.77
N PHE A 30 3.78 3.85 4.50
CA PHE A 30 4.27 2.47 4.42
C PHE A 30 3.11 1.46 4.45
N THR A 31 3.28 0.39 3.68
CA THR A 31 2.45 -0.81 3.78
C THR A 31 3.32 -2.01 4.08
N THR A 32 2.83 -2.89 4.94
CA THR A 32 3.48 -4.16 5.27
C THR A 32 2.53 -5.31 4.98
N ASN A 33 3.04 -6.52 5.00
CA ASN A 33 2.24 -7.73 4.97
C ASN A 33 3.06 -8.91 5.53
N PRO A 34 2.39 -10.04 5.92
CA PRO A 34 3.08 -11.19 6.50
C PRO A 34 4.22 -11.75 5.64
N SER A 35 4.04 -11.80 4.33
CA SER A 35 5.08 -12.30 3.41
C SER A 35 6.32 -11.42 3.36
N LEU A 36 6.14 -10.10 3.38
CA LEU A 36 7.26 -9.14 3.42
C LEU A 36 7.98 -9.20 4.77
N MET A 37 7.24 -9.37 5.87
CA MET A 37 7.82 -9.55 7.19
C MET A 37 8.67 -10.82 7.29
N ALA A 38 8.13 -11.94 6.82
CA ALA A 38 8.89 -13.19 6.77
C ALA A 38 10.16 -13.06 5.92
N LYS A 39 10.07 -12.39 4.76
CA LYS A 39 11.22 -12.12 3.88
C LYS A 39 12.27 -11.21 4.52
N ALA A 40 11.84 -10.24 5.33
CA ALA A 40 12.73 -9.36 6.09
C ALA A 40 13.30 -9.99 7.36
N GLY A 41 12.91 -11.23 7.70
CA GLY A 41 13.37 -11.95 8.89
C GLY A 41 12.74 -11.47 10.20
N VAL A 42 11.57 -10.81 10.13
CA VAL A 42 10.82 -10.39 11.32
C VAL A 42 10.27 -11.62 12.03
N THR A 43 10.77 -11.88 13.23
CA THR A 43 10.35 -13.01 14.08
C THR A 43 9.45 -12.57 15.25
N ASP A 44 9.50 -11.29 15.62
CA ASP A 44 8.65 -10.68 16.64
C ASP A 44 7.89 -9.51 16.01
N TYR A 45 6.62 -9.77 15.69
CA TYR A 45 5.75 -8.79 15.06
C TYR A 45 5.48 -7.58 15.96
N LYS A 46 5.28 -7.85 17.26
CA LYS A 46 5.00 -6.80 18.23
C LYS A 46 6.18 -5.83 18.34
N ALA A 47 7.37 -6.37 18.54
CA ALA A 47 8.58 -5.56 18.62
C ALA A 47 8.81 -4.74 17.33
N PHE A 48 8.58 -5.34 16.15
CA PHE A 48 8.66 -4.65 14.87
C PHE A 48 7.65 -3.49 14.78
N ALA A 49 6.38 -3.73 15.13
CA ALA A 49 5.34 -2.71 15.05
C ALA A 49 5.60 -1.54 16.01
N GLU A 50 6.00 -1.84 17.26
CA GLU A 50 6.36 -0.83 18.27
C GLU A 50 7.57 0.00 17.82
N GLU A 51 8.58 -0.61 17.23
CA GLU A 51 9.74 0.10 16.68
C GLU A 51 9.34 0.97 15.49
N ALA A 52 8.58 0.43 14.53
CA ALA A 52 8.16 1.16 13.34
C ALA A 52 7.36 2.42 13.70
N VAL A 53 6.39 2.32 14.62
CA VAL A 53 5.58 3.47 15.04
C VAL A 53 6.42 4.49 15.82
N ARG A 54 7.34 4.05 16.66
CA ARG A 54 8.23 4.95 17.40
C ARG A 54 9.15 5.77 16.47
N GLU A 55 9.69 5.12 15.44
CA GLU A 55 10.64 5.74 14.51
C GLU A 55 9.95 6.53 13.38
N ILE A 56 8.66 6.24 13.12
CA ILE A 56 7.85 6.84 12.05
C ILE A 56 6.51 7.30 12.66
N PRO A 57 6.52 8.39 13.45
CA PRO A 57 5.37 8.75 14.28
C PRO A 57 4.22 9.44 13.53
N ASP A 58 4.46 10.03 12.35
CA ASP A 58 3.49 10.88 11.65
C ASP A 58 3.18 10.43 10.21
N ALA A 59 3.93 9.47 9.65
CA ALA A 59 3.57 8.87 8.36
C ALA A 59 2.67 7.63 8.57
N SER A 60 1.73 7.42 7.64
CA SER A 60 0.82 6.28 7.68
C SER A 60 1.56 4.94 7.59
N ILE A 61 1.24 4.00 8.47
CA ILE A 61 1.77 2.63 8.42
C ILE A 61 0.59 1.65 8.44
N SER A 62 0.55 0.73 7.47
CA SER A 62 -0.45 -0.33 7.44
C SER A 62 0.14 -1.65 7.91
N PHE A 63 -0.44 -2.21 8.99
CA PHE A 63 -0.11 -3.52 9.53
C PHE A 63 -1.24 -4.51 9.27
N GLU A 64 -0.93 -5.67 8.70
CA GLU A 64 -1.91 -6.68 8.30
C GLU A 64 -2.15 -7.70 9.42
N VAL A 65 -3.41 -8.10 9.62
CA VAL A 65 -3.76 -9.25 10.47
C VAL A 65 -3.20 -10.54 9.86
N PHE A 66 -2.88 -11.52 10.71
CA PHE A 66 -2.28 -12.79 10.28
C PHE A 66 -3.26 -13.93 10.18
N SER A 67 -4.31 -13.89 11.01
CA SER A 67 -5.29 -14.96 11.09
C SER A 67 -6.17 -15.05 9.87
N ASP A 68 -6.66 -16.26 9.63
CA ASP A 68 -7.66 -16.56 8.60
C ASP A 68 -9.07 -16.71 9.19
N ASP A 69 -9.16 -16.77 10.51
CA ASP A 69 -10.40 -16.85 11.28
C ASP A 69 -10.89 -15.45 11.65
N LEU A 70 -12.17 -15.13 11.38
CA LEU A 70 -12.72 -13.79 11.53
C LEU A 70 -12.69 -13.27 12.96
N ASP A 71 -12.98 -14.14 13.94
CA ASP A 71 -12.99 -13.76 15.37
C ASP A 71 -11.57 -13.45 15.86
N THR A 72 -10.58 -14.14 15.29
CA THR A 72 -9.17 -13.90 15.60
C THR A 72 -8.65 -12.67 14.87
N MET A 73 -9.04 -12.44 13.61
CA MET A 73 -8.74 -11.18 12.88
C MET A 73 -9.23 -9.96 13.66
N GLU A 74 -10.42 -10.03 14.27
CA GLU A 74 -10.96 -8.95 15.10
C GLU A 74 -10.07 -8.65 16.29
N LYS A 75 -9.65 -9.69 17.04
CA LYS A 75 -8.75 -9.52 18.18
C LYS A 75 -7.40 -8.95 17.79
N GLU A 76 -6.85 -9.40 16.67
CA GLU A 76 -5.61 -8.86 16.11
C GLU A 76 -5.77 -7.39 15.71
N ALA A 77 -6.89 -7.04 15.07
CA ALA A 77 -7.20 -5.66 14.71
C ALA A 77 -7.27 -4.73 15.91
N GLU A 78 -7.91 -5.19 16.99
CA GLU A 78 -8.01 -4.47 18.27
C GLU A 78 -6.64 -4.23 18.93
N ILE A 79 -5.69 -5.13 18.74
CA ILE A 79 -4.31 -4.97 19.21
C ILE A 79 -3.56 -3.97 18.31
N LEU A 80 -3.66 -4.15 16.99
CA LEU A 80 -2.91 -3.34 16.03
C LEU A 80 -3.27 -1.86 16.08
N LYS A 81 -4.57 -1.52 16.26
CA LYS A 81 -5.01 -0.13 16.39
C LYS A 81 -4.40 0.63 17.56
N GLN A 82 -3.94 -0.11 18.59
CA GLN A 82 -3.38 0.51 19.80
C GLN A 82 -1.92 0.96 19.64
N TYR A 83 -1.24 0.55 18.58
CA TYR A 83 0.16 0.95 18.38
C TYR A 83 0.35 2.44 18.07
N GLY A 84 -0.63 3.09 17.42
CA GLY A 84 -0.53 4.53 17.16
C GLY A 84 -1.64 5.09 16.29
N ASP A 85 -1.80 6.42 16.34
CA ASP A 85 -2.81 7.14 15.55
C ASP A 85 -2.51 7.15 14.04
N ASN A 86 -1.29 6.83 13.64
CA ASN A 86 -0.87 6.70 12.24
C ASN A 86 -1.00 5.27 11.70
N VAL A 87 -1.49 4.33 12.52
CA VAL A 87 -1.65 2.94 12.13
C VAL A 87 -2.97 2.72 11.41
N PHE A 88 -2.90 2.03 10.27
CA PHE A 88 -4.04 1.48 9.55
C PHE A 88 -4.01 -0.04 9.67
N VAL A 89 -5.09 -0.60 10.19
CA VAL A 89 -5.24 -2.06 10.31
C VAL A 89 -5.59 -2.62 8.94
N LYS A 90 -4.72 -3.48 8.41
CA LYS A 90 -4.91 -4.06 7.09
C LYS A 90 -5.63 -5.40 7.19
N ILE A 91 -6.76 -5.52 6.48
CA ILE A 91 -7.66 -6.68 6.51
C ILE A 91 -7.97 -7.11 5.07
N PRO A 92 -7.79 -8.39 4.71
CA PRO A 92 -8.18 -8.88 3.39
C PRO A 92 -9.71 -8.88 3.25
N ILE A 93 -10.21 -8.56 2.04
CA ILE A 93 -11.67 -8.52 1.75
C ILE A 93 -12.36 -9.89 1.86
N VAL A 94 -11.59 -10.96 1.71
CA VAL A 94 -12.00 -12.35 1.92
C VAL A 94 -10.87 -13.10 2.62
N ASN A 95 -11.21 -14.12 3.40
CA ASN A 95 -10.24 -15.06 3.94
C ASN A 95 -9.82 -16.14 2.90
N SER A 96 -8.95 -17.08 3.28
CA SER A 96 -8.47 -18.14 2.38
C SER A 96 -9.57 -19.12 1.93
N LYS A 97 -10.69 -19.17 2.64
CA LYS A 97 -11.86 -19.98 2.31
C LYS A 97 -12.86 -19.25 1.41
N GLY A 98 -12.59 -17.97 1.08
CA GLY A 98 -13.50 -17.13 0.30
C GLY A 98 -14.65 -16.53 1.12
N GLU A 99 -14.61 -16.61 2.45
CA GLU A 99 -15.59 -15.99 3.32
C GLU A 99 -15.34 -14.47 3.38
N SER A 100 -16.41 -13.69 3.22
CA SER A 100 -16.33 -12.23 3.22
C SER A 100 -16.03 -11.67 4.61
N THR A 101 -15.15 -10.66 4.66
CA THR A 101 -14.81 -9.92 5.89
C THR A 101 -15.62 -8.62 6.04
N ILE A 102 -16.61 -8.37 5.18
CA ILE A 102 -17.36 -7.09 5.17
C ILE A 102 -18.03 -6.78 6.51
N GLU A 103 -18.61 -7.76 7.20
CA GLU A 103 -19.24 -7.52 8.51
C GLU A 103 -18.18 -7.15 9.57
N LEU A 104 -17.01 -7.75 9.52
CA LEU A 104 -15.88 -7.38 10.38
C LEU A 104 -15.40 -5.95 10.07
N ILE A 105 -15.22 -5.62 8.80
CA ILE A 105 -14.84 -4.27 8.34
C ILE A 105 -15.84 -3.22 8.83
N LYS A 106 -17.14 -3.49 8.68
CA LYS A 106 -18.23 -2.63 9.16
C LYS A 106 -18.15 -2.39 10.66
N LYS A 107 -17.97 -3.46 11.44
CA LYS A 107 -17.83 -3.40 12.90
C LYS A 107 -16.63 -2.55 13.32
N LEU A 108 -15.44 -2.87 12.80
CA LEU A 108 -14.21 -2.14 13.12
C LEU A 108 -14.28 -0.66 12.72
N SER A 109 -14.88 -0.37 11.56
CA SER A 109 -15.07 1.01 11.12
C SER A 109 -16.05 1.78 12.02
N ALA A 110 -17.12 1.13 12.51
CA ALA A 110 -18.03 1.73 13.49
C ALA A 110 -17.33 2.03 14.82
N ASP A 111 -16.32 1.23 15.18
CA ASP A 111 -15.45 1.44 16.35
C ASP A 111 -14.27 2.38 16.06
N HIS A 112 -14.39 3.17 14.99
CA HIS A 112 -13.41 4.17 14.54
C HIS A 112 -11.99 3.63 14.27
N VAL A 113 -11.86 2.34 13.94
CA VAL A 113 -10.59 1.76 13.52
C VAL A 113 -10.23 2.26 12.12
N ARG A 114 -9.04 2.79 11.94
CA ARG A 114 -8.51 3.14 10.61
C ARG A 114 -8.17 1.88 9.87
N LEU A 115 -8.71 1.71 8.67
CA LEU A 115 -8.63 0.45 7.92
C LEU A 115 -7.87 0.60 6.61
N ASN A 116 -7.15 -0.45 6.23
CA ASN A 116 -6.65 -0.67 4.88
C ASN A 116 -7.21 -2.01 4.37
N VAL A 117 -8.34 -1.97 3.65
CA VAL A 117 -8.97 -3.18 3.13
C VAL A 117 -8.22 -3.63 1.89
N THR A 118 -7.64 -4.82 1.95
CA THR A 118 -6.67 -5.32 0.95
C THR A 118 -7.16 -6.54 0.17
N ALA A 119 -6.37 -6.96 -0.81
CA ALA A 119 -6.70 -8.06 -1.72
C ALA A 119 -8.00 -7.82 -2.50
N VAL A 120 -8.26 -6.58 -2.90
CA VAL A 120 -9.44 -6.18 -3.67
C VAL A 120 -9.15 -6.33 -5.16
N TYR A 121 -10.09 -6.98 -5.89
CA TYR A 121 -9.93 -7.29 -7.32
C TYR A 121 -11.12 -6.88 -8.18
N THR A 122 -12.28 -6.57 -7.60
CA THR A 122 -13.48 -6.27 -8.35
C THR A 122 -14.16 -4.97 -7.88
N ILE A 123 -14.96 -4.37 -8.77
CA ILE A 123 -15.69 -3.15 -8.44
C ILE A 123 -16.80 -3.42 -7.41
N GLU A 124 -17.37 -4.63 -7.39
CA GLU A 124 -18.38 -5.04 -6.41
C GLU A 124 -17.77 -5.05 -5.00
N GLN A 125 -16.51 -5.52 -4.86
CA GLN A 125 -15.79 -5.47 -3.59
C GLN A 125 -15.55 -4.02 -3.16
N VAL A 126 -15.13 -3.14 -4.07
CA VAL A 126 -14.93 -1.70 -3.76
C VAL A 126 -16.24 -1.06 -3.29
N LYS A 127 -17.36 -1.33 -3.97
CA LYS A 127 -18.70 -0.83 -3.57
C LYS A 127 -19.09 -1.35 -2.19
N ALA A 128 -18.95 -2.64 -1.95
CA ALA A 128 -19.29 -3.27 -0.67
C ALA A 128 -18.48 -2.66 0.49
N ILE A 129 -17.17 -2.44 0.31
CA ILE A 129 -16.32 -1.78 1.31
C ILE A 129 -16.79 -0.35 1.56
N THR A 130 -16.99 0.42 0.48
CA THR A 130 -17.41 1.83 0.58
C THR A 130 -18.76 1.97 1.29
N GLU A 131 -19.70 1.04 1.07
CA GLU A 131 -20.98 1.01 1.78
C GLU A 131 -20.82 0.65 3.26
N ALA A 132 -19.96 -0.33 3.57
CA ALA A 132 -19.79 -0.88 4.92
C ALA A 132 -19.10 0.07 5.89
N VAL A 133 -18.12 0.86 5.44
CA VAL A 133 -17.32 1.72 6.33
C VAL A 133 -18.09 2.94 6.79
N THR A 134 -17.78 3.44 7.97
CA THR A 134 -18.38 4.64 8.56
C THR A 134 -17.81 5.89 7.89
N GLU A 135 -18.69 6.81 7.53
CA GLU A 135 -18.29 8.08 6.90
C GLU A 135 -17.37 8.90 7.83
N GLY A 136 -16.29 9.44 7.26
CA GLY A 136 -15.29 10.21 8.00
C GLY A 136 -14.23 9.37 8.71
N VAL A 137 -14.41 8.05 8.81
CA VAL A 137 -13.37 7.15 9.34
C VAL A 137 -12.35 6.86 8.25
N PRO A 138 -11.05 7.18 8.46
CA PRO A 138 -10.03 6.98 7.45
C PRO A 138 -9.94 5.51 7.02
N THR A 139 -10.15 5.27 5.74
CA THR A 139 -10.13 3.92 5.16
C THR A 139 -9.43 3.93 3.81
N TYR A 140 -8.46 3.04 3.62
CA TYR A 140 -7.85 2.75 2.34
C TYR A 140 -8.49 1.52 1.71
N ILE A 141 -8.77 1.57 0.41
CA ILE A 141 -9.19 0.41 -0.39
C ILE A 141 -8.03 0.06 -1.32
N SER A 142 -7.33 -1.02 -1.00
CA SER A 142 -6.15 -1.49 -1.74
C SER A 142 -6.53 -2.44 -2.86
N VAL A 143 -6.68 -1.89 -4.09
CA VAL A 143 -6.94 -2.68 -5.30
C VAL A 143 -5.63 -3.21 -5.85
N PHE A 144 -5.57 -4.53 -6.09
CA PHE A 144 -4.37 -5.22 -6.55
C PHE A 144 -4.17 -5.11 -8.06
N ALA A 145 -4.06 -3.88 -8.55
CA ALA A 145 -3.97 -3.58 -9.98
C ALA A 145 -2.84 -4.34 -10.70
N GLY A 146 -1.66 -4.48 -10.08
CA GLY A 146 -0.56 -5.23 -10.67
C GLY A 146 -0.88 -6.72 -10.82
N ARG A 147 -1.56 -7.36 -9.87
CA ARG A 147 -1.97 -8.77 -10.01
C ARG A 147 -3.06 -8.95 -11.07
N ILE A 148 -3.93 -7.97 -11.26
CA ILE A 148 -4.89 -7.97 -12.36
C ILE A 148 -4.13 -7.88 -13.70
N ALA A 149 -3.16 -6.98 -13.80
CA ALA A 149 -2.32 -6.85 -14.99
C ALA A 149 -1.51 -8.12 -15.31
N ASP A 150 -1.03 -8.84 -14.28
CA ASP A 150 -0.32 -10.11 -14.44
C ASP A 150 -1.19 -11.20 -15.12
N THR A 151 -2.52 -11.06 -15.11
CA THR A 151 -3.44 -11.95 -15.84
C THR A 151 -3.69 -11.52 -17.28
N GLY A 152 -3.05 -10.44 -17.74
CA GLY A 152 -3.26 -9.87 -19.08
C GLY A 152 -4.47 -8.95 -19.21
N VAL A 153 -5.10 -8.59 -18.09
CA VAL A 153 -6.24 -7.67 -18.05
C VAL A 153 -5.75 -6.25 -17.73
N ASP A 154 -6.19 -5.26 -18.53
CA ASP A 154 -5.91 -3.86 -18.24
C ASP A 154 -6.63 -3.43 -16.94
N PRO A 155 -5.90 -3.04 -15.89
CA PRO A 155 -6.52 -2.64 -14.62
C PRO A 155 -7.10 -1.22 -14.65
N LEU A 156 -6.74 -0.39 -15.62
CA LEU A 156 -7.12 1.04 -15.64
C LEU A 156 -8.63 1.30 -15.64
N PRO A 157 -9.47 0.56 -16.39
CA PRO A 157 -10.92 0.75 -16.32
C PRO A 157 -11.48 0.52 -14.92
N LEU A 158 -11.07 -0.58 -14.28
CA LEU A 158 -11.46 -0.90 -12.90
C LEU A 158 -10.97 0.17 -11.93
N MET A 159 -9.71 0.56 -12.02
CA MET A 159 -9.10 1.55 -11.13
C MET A 159 -9.79 2.90 -11.23
N LYS A 160 -10.12 3.39 -12.44
CA LYS A 160 -10.85 4.64 -12.65
C LYS A 160 -12.26 4.62 -12.02
N GLU A 161 -12.96 3.50 -12.14
CA GLU A 161 -14.27 3.35 -11.50
C GLU A 161 -14.13 3.26 -9.98
N SER A 162 -13.13 2.54 -9.48
CA SER A 162 -12.83 2.40 -8.06
C SER A 162 -12.53 3.74 -7.39
N VAL A 163 -11.80 4.65 -8.05
CA VAL A 163 -11.57 6.03 -7.57
C VAL A 163 -12.90 6.74 -7.35
N LYS A 164 -13.80 6.69 -8.34
CA LYS A 164 -15.12 7.36 -8.23
C LYS A 164 -15.96 6.80 -7.08
N VAL A 165 -15.94 5.48 -6.91
CA VAL A 165 -16.68 4.82 -5.84
C VAL A 165 -16.09 5.18 -4.47
N ALA A 166 -14.77 5.08 -4.30
CA ALA A 166 -14.09 5.43 -3.06
C ALA A 166 -14.37 6.89 -2.67
N HIS A 167 -14.23 7.82 -3.61
CA HIS A 167 -14.46 9.25 -3.38
C HIS A 167 -15.95 9.64 -3.18
N SER A 168 -16.88 8.71 -3.37
CA SER A 168 -18.29 8.97 -3.03
C SER A 168 -18.57 9.03 -1.52
N LYS A 169 -17.61 8.60 -0.70
CA LYS A 169 -17.71 8.62 0.77
C LYS A 169 -16.49 9.33 1.39
N ASN A 170 -16.78 10.31 2.25
CA ASN A 170 -15.73 11.05 2.94
C ASN A 170 -14.90 10.12 3.86
N GLY A 171 -13.57 10.30 3.85
CA GLY A 171 -12.61 9.49 4.62
C GLY A 171 -12.11 8.25 3.88
N VAL A 172 -12.68 7.90 2.71
CA VAL A 172 -12.23 6.75 1.91
C VAL A 172 -11.26 7.20 0.84
N LYS A 173 -10.10 6.55 0.77
CA LYS A 173 -9.05 6.75 -0.23
C LYS A 173 -8.83 5.48 -1.05
N LEU A 174 -8.60 5.63 -2.35
CA LEU A 174 -8.19 4.51 -3.20
C LEU A 174 -6.67 4.37 -3.22
N LEU A 175 -6.20 3.15 -2.94
CA LEU A 175 -4.80 2.77 -2.98
C LEU A 175 -4.55 1.79 -4.12
N TRP A 176 -3.63 2.17 -5.03
CA TRP A 176 -3.09 1.27 -6.05
C TRP A 176 -2.07 0.34 -5.41
N ALA A 177 -2.40 -0.92 -5.27
CA ALA A 177 -1.52 -1.94 -4.70
C ALA A 177 -0.93 -2.87 -5.76
N SER A 178 0.10 -3.63 -5.35
CA SER A 178 0.77 -4.57 -6.25
C SER A 178 1.47 -3.88 -7.43
N CYS A 179 2.12 -2.74 -7.17
CA CYS A 179 2.88 -1.99 -8.18
C CYS A 179 4.01 -2.84 -8.79
N ARG A 180 4.18 -2.76 -10.13
CA ARG A 180 5.17 -3.52 -10.88
C ARG A 180 6.32 -2.64 -11.41
N GLU A 181 6.03 -1.39 -11.74
CA GLU A 181 6.98 -0.51 -12.41
C GLU A 181 6.68 0.97 -12.15
N VAL A 182 7.65 1.84 -12.45
CA VAL A 182 7.51 3.30 -12.28
C VAL A 182 6.33 3.87 -13.06
N PHE A 183 6.02 3.30 -14.23
CA PHE A 183 4.90 3.80 -15.03
C PHE A 183 3.54 3.65 -14.33
N ASN A 184 3.40 2.67 -13.42
CA ASN A 184 2.18 2.55 -12.60
C ASN A 184 1.96 3.78 -11.70
N VAL A 185 3.02 4.46 -11.26
CA VAL A 185 2.91 5.71 -10.47
C VAL A 185 2.29 6.82 -11.34
N ILE A 186 2.68 6.91 -12.61
CA ILE A 186 2.08 7.87 -13.54
C ILE A 186 0.61 7.52 -13.79
N GLN A 187 0.31 6.25 -14.05
CA GLN A 187 -1.06 5.78 -14.24
C GLN A 187 -1.95 6.06 -13.03
N ALA A 188 -1.46 5.77 -11.81
CA ALA A 188 -2.18 6.06 -10.56
C ALA A 188 -2.46 7.56 -10.41
N ASN A 189 -1.46 8.40 -10.68
CA ASN A 189 -1.59 9.86 -10.65
C ASN A 189 -2.63 10.37 -11.67
N GLU A 190 -2.59 9.86 -12.91
CA GLU A 190 -3.49 10.30 -13.98
C GLU A 190 -4.96 9.91 -13.75
N ILE A 191 -5.21 8.78 -13.10
CA ILE A 191 -6.58 8.35 -12.79
C ILE A 191 -7.13 8.99 -11.51
N GLY A 192 -6.30 9.72 -10.75
CA GLY A 192 -6.68 10.36 -9.49
C GLY A 192 -6.74 9.38 -8.30
N ALA A 193 -5.97 8.29 -8.33
CA ALA A 193 -5.78 7.47 -7.13
C ALA A 193 -5.09 8.30 -6.05
N ASP A 194 -5.47 8.09 -4.80
CA ASP A 194 -4.93 8.86 -3.67
C ASP A 194 -3.53 8.39 -3.31
N ILE A 195 -3.32 7.08 -3.34
CA ILE A 195 -2.09 6.42 -2.88
C ILE A 195 -1.67 5.35 -3.90
N ILE A 196 -0.36 5.17 -4.05
CA ILE A 196 0.22 3.98 -4.66
C ILE A 196 1.29 3.40 -3.74
N THR A 197 1.24 2.09 -3.47
CA THR A 197 2.31 1.44 -2.70
C THR A 197 3.25 0.66 -3.61
N CYS A 198 4.55 0.92 -3.47
CA CYS A 198 5.59 0.47 -4.36
C CYS A 198 6.66 -0.34 -3.63
N PRO A 199 7.20 -1.42 -4.23
CA PRO A 199 8.42 -2.05 -3.74
C PRO A 199 9.58 -1.05 -3.68
N SER A 200 10.55 -1.28 -2.80
CA SER A 200 11.66 -0.35 -2.55
C SER A 200 12.51 -0.05 -3.78
N ASP A 201 12.64 -0.99 -4.72
CA ASP A 201 13.36 -0.78 -5.97
C ASP A 201 12.61 0.18 -6.93
N VAL A 202 11.27 0.13 -6.93
CA VAL A 202 10.43 1.07 -7.69
C VAL A 202 10.47 2.45 -7.04
N VAL A 203 10.38 2.56 -5.71
CA VAL A 203 10.52 3.83 -4.99
C VAL A 203 11.85 4.51 -5.36
N LYS A 204 12.96 3.77 -5.32
CA LYS A 204 14.28 4.30 -5.72
C LYS A 204 14.31 4.80 -7.16
N LYS A 205 13.66 4.07 -8.09
CA LYS A 205 13.57 4.51 -9.50
C LYS A 205 12.69 5.76 -9.65
N VAL A 206 11.58 5.87 -8.91
CA VAL A 206 10.74 7.06 -8.90
C VAL A 206 11.56 8.28 -8.46
N ASN A 207 12.24 8.19 -7.33
CA ASN A 207 13.02 9.30 -6.76
C ASN A 207 14.23 9.67 -7.64
N ASN A 208 14.85 8.70 -8.30
CA ASN A 208 16.06 8.93 -9.09
C ASN A 208 15.81 9.26 -10.56
N ASN A 209 14.75 8.74 -11.17
CA ASN A 209 14.58 8.78 -12.63
C ASN A 209 13.38 9.56 -13.12
N LEU A 210 12.35 9.75 -12.27
CA LEU A 210 11.12 10.41 -12.70
C LEU A 210 11.40 11.85 -13.20
N GLY A 211 10.99 12.13 -14.45
CA GLY A 211 11.19 13.45 -15.07
C GLY A 211 12.61 13.72 -15.59
N ARG A 212 13.51 12.72 -15.58
CA ARG A 212 14.82 12.86 -16.26
C ARG A 212 14.68 12.72 -17.77
N ASP A 213 15.61 13.36 -18.48
CA ASP A 213 15.76 13.16 -19.91
C ASP A 213 16.15 11.69 -20.20
N ILE A 214 15.45 11.06 -21.14
CA ILE A 214 15.69 9.67 -21.56
C ILE A 214 17.13 9.46 -22.04
N ASN A 215 17.74 10.48 -22.65
CA ASN A 215 19.14 10.41 -23.07
C ASN A 215 20.08 10.30 -21.87
N ALA A 216 19.81 11.03 -20.78
CA ALA A 216 20.60 10.95 -19.55
C ALA A 216 20.48 9.57 -18.87
N VAL A 217 19.33 8.91 -18.98
CA VAL A 217 19.11 7.56 -18.43
C VAL A 217 19.84 6.50 -19.28
N SER A 218 19.88 6.67 -20.61
CA SER A 218 20.54 5.74 -21.53
C SER A 218 22.06 5.72 -21.37
N TYR A 219 22.68 6.87 -21.05
CA TYR A 219 24.15 6.97 -20.89
C TYR A 219 24.70 6.23 -19.67
N THR A 220 23.91 5.92 -18.68
CA THR A 220 24.37 5.14 -17.51
C THR A 220 24.74 3.69 -17.86
N HIS A 221 24.27 3.16 -19.00
CA HIS A 221 24.65 1.85 -19.51
C HIS A 221 25.97 1.85 -20.30
N LEU A 222 26.45 3.04 -20.71
CA LEU A 222 27.68 3.19 -21.51
C LEU A 222 28.92 3.42 -20.65
N THR A 223 28.76 3.70 -19.35
CA THR A 223 29.85 3.79 -18.39
C THR A 223 30.06 2.46 -17.66
N LEU A 224 30.08 1.34 -18.38
CA LEU A 224 30.72 0.14 -17.85
C LEU A 224 32.21 0.45 -17.71
N PRO A 225 32.82 0.17 -16.54
CA PRO A 225 34.25 0.25 -16.42
C PRO A 225 34.83 -0.64 -17.51
N THR A 226 35.70 -0.09 -18.35
CA THR A 226 36.44 -0.81 -19.36
C THR A 226 37.37 -1.80 -18.63
N ILE A 227 36.86 -2.96 -18.24
CA ILE A 227 37.60 -4.09 -17.77
C ILE A 227 37.93 -4.95 -18.99
N TYR A 228 38.66 -4.40 -19.97
CA TYR A 228 39.37 -5.17 -20.97
C TYR A 228 40.59 -4.35 -21.38
N SER A 229 41.59 -4.38 -20.53
CA SER A 229 42.95 -4.30 -21.01
C SER A 229 43.35 -5.73 -21.38
N VAL A 230 43.48 -6.03 -22.66
CA VAL A 230 44.21 -7.19 -23.18
C VAL A 230 45.66 -6.89 -23.02
#